data_b07384c52cca33d7b95a1ef2be2651dd
#
_entry.id   b07384c52cca33d7b95a1ef2be2651dd
#
_cell.length_a   1.000
_cell.length_b   1.000
_cell.length_c   1.000
_cell.angle_alpha   90.00
_cell.angle_beta   90.00
_cell.angle_gamma   90.00
#
_symmetry.space_group_name_H-M   'P 1'
#
loop_
_entity.id
_entity.type
_entity.pdbx_description
1 polymer ?
#
loop_
_entity_poly.entity_id
_entity_poly.type
_entity_poly.pdbx_seq_one_letter_code
_entity_poly.pdbx_strand_id
1 'polypeptide(L)'
;HLRFIASVGEPLNAEAVWWGKRVLGLPIHDNWWQTETGGIMVANTPAFAIKPGSMGRPLPGVDVVVVDHDQETGEVTVIDKPDVEGELALRVGWPSMFRGYLGDEARSRACFTGEWYRSGDLVRQDAEGWLWFVGRADDVIKVAGNRIGTAEVESALVSHEAVAEAAVIGKPHRTAGEA
;
A
#
# COMPACT_ATOMS: atom_id res chain seq x y z
N HIS A 1 -14.76 -21.77 -17.07
CA HIS A 1 -14.04 -22.22 -15.88
C HIS A 1 -13.02 -21.17 -15.48
N LEU A 2 -13.22 -20.51 -14.33
CA LEU A 2 -12.21 -19.64 -13.72
C LEU A 2 -11.00 -20.48 -13.31
N ARG A 3 -9.79 -19.94 -13.54
CA ARG A 3 -8.52 -20.57 -13.12
C ARG A 3 -7.73 -19.70 -12.16
N PHE A 4 -7.99 -18.39 -12.20
CA PHE A 4 -7.29 -17.38 -11.41
C PHE A 4 -8.20 -16.17 -11.23
N ILE A 5 -8.15 -15.55 -10.06
CA ILE A 5 -8.89 -14.33 -9.73
C ILE A 5 -7.89 -13.36 -9.12
N ALA A 6 -7.84 -12.13 -9.64
CA ALA A 6 -7.03 -11.06 -9.10
C ALA A 6 -7.89 -9.83 -8.79
N SER A 7 -7.49 -9.07 -7.79
CA SER A 7 -8.04 -7.77 -7.44
C SER A 7 -6.99 -6.69 -7.61
N VAL A 8 -7.43 -5.49 -7.98
CA VAL A 8 -6.56 -4.33 -8.19
C VAL A 8 -7.35 -3.04 -8.00
N GLY A 9 -6.64 -1.97 -7.64
CA GLY A 9 -7.19 -0.61 -7.55
C GLY A 9 -7.46 -0.15 -6.13
N GLU A 10 -7.94 -1.05 -5.28
CA GLU A 10 -8.20 -0.82 -3.87
C GLU A 10 -7.58 -1.94 -3.03
N PRO A 11 -7.19 -1.69 -1.77
CA PRO A 11 -6.71 -2.74 -0.88
C PRO A 11 -7.75 -3.85 -0.72
N LEU A 12 -7.34 -5.09 -0.93
CA LEU A 12 -8.24 -6.22 -0.81
C LEU A 12 -8.41 -6.65 0.65
N ASN A 13 -9.63 -6.56 1.16
CA ASN A 13 -9.96 -7.05 2.49
C ASN A 13 -9.73 -8.56 2.61
N ALA A 14 -9.19 -9.01 3.74
CA ALA A 14 -8.94 -10.42 4.03
C ALA A 14 -10.19 -11.29 3.90
N GLU A 15 -11.37 -10.77 4.29
CA GLU A 15 -12.65 -11.47 4.16
C GLU A 15 -13.01 -11.78 2.71
N ALA A 16 -12.67 -10.89 1.76
CA ALA A 16 -12.91 -11.14 0.34
C ALA A 16 -12.06 -12.31 -0.18
N VAL A 17 -10.83 -12.47 0.30
CA VAL A 17 -9.98 -13.62 -0.03
C VAL A 17 -10.59 -14.92 0.49
N TRP A 18 -11.07 -14.92 1.75
CA TRP A 18 -11.72 -16.09 2.33
C TRP A 18 -13.05 -16.41 1.66
N TRP A 19 -13.84 -15.40 1.33
CA TRP A 19 -15.08 -15.56 0.57
C TRP A 19 -14.82 -16.19 -0.79
N GLY A 20 -13.84 -15.70 -1.56
CA GLY A 20 -13.47 -16.28 -2.86
C GLY A 20 -13.12 -17.75 -2.74
N LYS A 21 -12.33 -18.10 -1.73
CA LYS A 21 -11.97 -19.49 -1.47
C LYS A 21 -13.17 -20.38 -1.12
N ARG A 22 -14.11 -19.87 -0.30
CA ARG A 22 -15.31 -20.62 0.11
C ARG A 22 -16.33 -20.79 -1.02
N VAL A 23 -16.58 -19.71 -1.79
CA VAL A 23 -17.69 -19.65 -2.74
C VAL A 23 -17.26 -20.03 -4.16
N LEU A 24 -16.07 -19.58 -4.57
CA LEU A 24 -15.56 -19.80 -5.93
C LEU A 24 -14.54 -20.94 -6.01
N GLY A 25 -14.12 -21.48 -4.87
CA GLY A 25 -13.06 -22.49 -4.80
C GLY A 25 -11.66 -21.96 -5.12
N LEU A 26 -11.52 -20.65 -5.32
CA LEU A 26 -10.26 -19.98 -5.68
C LEU A 26 -10.03 -18.78 -4.77
N PRO A 27 -8.79 -18.59 -4.27
CA PRO A 27 -8.46 -17.36 -3.57
C PRO A 27 -8.43 -16.18 -4.54
N ILE A 28 -8.71 -14.99 -4.03
CA ILE A 28 -8.53 -13.74 -4.78
C ILE A 28 -7.12 -13.23 -4.47
N HIS A 29 -6.33 -12.99 -5.50
CA HIS A 29 -4.96 -12.53 -5.40
C HIS A 29 -4.94 -11.01 -5.47
N ASP A 30 -4.53 -10.36 -4.39
CA ASP A 30 -4.29 -8.92 -4.39
C ASP A 30 -2.97 -8.59 -5.08
N ASN A 31 -2.91 -7.40 -5.65
CA ASN A 31 -1.69 -6.85 -6.23
C ASN A 31 -1.67 -5.33 -6.09
N TRP A 32 -0.47 -4.79 -6.05
CA TRP A 32 -0.24 -3.36 -5.98
C TRP A 32 0.55 -2.86 -7.20
N TRP A 33 0.07 -1.78 -7.76
CA TRP A 33 0.70 -0.99 -8.79
C TRP A 33 0.12 0.42 -8.81
N GLN A 34 0.77 1.32 -9.51
CA GLN A 34 0.31 2.68 -9.76
C GLN A 34 0.44 3.00 -11.24
N THR A 35 -0.22 4.05 -11.71
CA THR A 35 -0.03 4.55 -13.09
C THR A 35 1.45 4.83 -13.36
N GLU A 36 2.16 5.36 -12.37
CA GLU A 36 3.58 5.67 -12.39
C GLU A 36 4.47 4.44 -12.51
N THR A 37 4.03 3.31 -12.01
CA THR A 37 4.78 2.05 -12.14
C THR A 37 4.57 1.38 -13.50
N GLY A 38 3.45 1.65 -14.17
CA GLY A 38 3.12 1.12 -15.49
C GLY A 38 2.92 -0.40 -15.53
N GLY A 39 2.95 -1.06 -14.38
CA GLY A 39 2.75 -2.49 -14.22
C GLY A 39 2.74 -2.91 -12.76
N ILE A 40 2.38 -4.17 -12.50
CA ILE A 40 2.33 -4.73 -11.15
C ILE A 40 3.75 -4.85 -10.59
N MET A 41 3.96 -4.34 -9.38
CA MET A 41 5.24 -4.36 -8.67
C MET A 41 5.23 -5.31 -7.48
N VAL A 42 4.09 -5.41 -6.79
CA VAL A 42 3.89 -6.29 -5.63
C VAL A 42 2.65 -7.13 -5.88
N ALA A 43 2.69 -8.42 -5.61
CA ALA A 43 1.52 -9.28 -5.81
C ALA A 43 1.52 -10.52 -4.91
N ASN A 44 0.32 -10.97 -4.60
CA ASN A 44 0.09 -12.35 -4.18
C ASN A 44 0.14 -13.25 -5.43
N THR A 45 1.17 -14.04 -5.57
CA THR A 45 1.32 -14.96 -6.70
C THR A 45 0.96 -16.39 -6.31
N PRO A 46 0.59 -17.26 -7.27
CA PRO A 46 0.34 -18.69 -6.97
C PRO A 46 1.55 -19.46 -6.45
N ALA A 47 2.75 -18.87 -6.51
CA ALA A 47 3.98 -19.50 -6.02
C ALA A 47 4.05 -19.63 -4.48
N PHE A 48 3.21 -18.86 -3.78
CA PHE A 48 3.19 -18.82 -2.31
C PHE A 48 1.77 -18.93 -1.78
N ALA A 49 1.63 -19.42 -0.55
CA ALA A 49 0.36 -19.33 0.16
C ALA A 49 0.04 -17.83 0.42
N ILE A 50 -1.17 -17.41 0.08
CA ILE A 50 -1.62 -16.02 0.29
C ILE A 50 -1.71 -15.75 1.79
N LYS A 51 -1.20 -14.59 2.23
CA LYS A 51 -1.57 -13.99 3.51
C LYS A 51 -2.73 -13.01 3.26
N PRO A 52 -3.97 -13.37 3.60
CA PRO A 52 -5.13 -12.53 3.33
C PRO A 52 -5.01 -11.15 3.97
N GLY A 53 -5.29 -10.10 3.18
CA GLY A 53 -5.11 -8.71 3.57
C GLY A 53 -3.74 -8.12 3.23
N SER A 54 -2.76 -8.95 2.81
CA SER A 54 -1.49 -8.43 2.30
C SER A 54 -1.58 -8.13 0.80
N MET A 55 -0.81 -7.14 0.35
CA MET A 55 -0.60 -6.87 -1.09
C MET A 55 0.25 -7.95 -1.76
N GLY A 56 0.89 -8.82 -0.98
CA GLY A 56 1.82 -9.83 -1.47
C GLY A 56 3.29 -9.48 -1.26
N ARG A 57 4.12 -9.94 -2.18
CA ARG A 57 5.57 -9.72 -2.21
C ARG A 57 6.00 -9.01 -3.49
N PRO A 58 7.16 -8.32 -3.49
CA PRO A 58 7.74 -7.77 -4.70
C PRO A 58 7.88 -8.84 -5.79
N LEU A 59 7.56 -8.46 -7.03
CA LEU A 59 7.79 -9.33 -8.18
C LEU A 59 9.29 -9.49 -8.46
N PRO A 60 9.71 -10.60 -9.08
CA PRO A 60 11.11 -10.81 -9.45
C PRO A 60 11.68 -9.63 -10.27
N GLY A 61 12.81 -9.09 -9.83
CA GLY A 61 13.48 -7.95 -10.46
C GLY A 61 12.93 -6.58 -10.06
N VAL A 62 12.01 -6.51 -9.10
CA VAL A 62 11.53 -5.26 -8.50
C VAL A 62 12.14 -5.13 -7.11
N ASP A 63 12.98 -4.13 -6.91
CA ASP A 63 13.55 -3.81 -5.62
C ASP A 63 12.62 -2.86 -4.87
N VAL A 64 12.08 -3.33 -3.76
CA VAL A 64 11.14 -2.59 -2.91
C VAL A 64 11.71 -2.46 -1.50
N VAL A 65 11.56 -1.28 -0.92
CA VAL A 65 11.91 -1.00 0.47
C VAL A 65 10.78 -0.23 1.15
N VAL A 66 10.77 -0.28 2.47
CA VAL A 66 9.98 0.63 3.31
C VAL A 66 10.91 1.73 3.80
N VAL A 67 10.51 2.97 3.67
CA VAL A 67 11.36 4.11 4.04
C VAL A 67 10.67 5.05 5.01
N ASP A 68 11.47 5.66 5.88
CA ASP A 68 11.08 6.89 6.58
C ASP A 68 11.54 8.08 5.73
N HIS A 69 10.63 9.01 5.50
CA HIS A 69 10.90 10.24 4.77
C HIS A 69 10.70 11.44 5.67
N ASP A 70 11.81 12.07 6.02
CA ASP A 70 11.79 13.34 6.75
C ASP A 70 11.36 14.46 5.80
N GLN A 71 10.20 15.04 6.05
CA GLN A 71 9.63 16.10 5.21
C GLN A 71 10.36 17.45 5.34
N GLU A 72 11.10 17.67 6.44
CA GLU A 72 11.82 18.91 6.67
C GLU A 72 13.18 18.91 5.97
N THR A 73 13.90 17.79 6.07
CA THR A 73 15.24 17.64 5.47
C THR A 73 15.20 17.03 4.07
N GLY A 74 14.11 16.34 3.70
CA GLY A 74 13.99 15.55 2.48
C GLY A 74 14.81 14.25 2.50
N GLU A 75 15.36 13.88 3.65
CA GLU A 75 16.15 12.66 3.81
C GLU A 75 15.24 11.43 3.77
N VAL A 76 15.73 10.37 3.12
CA VAL A 76 15.05 9.08 3.04
C VAL A 76 15.95 8.02 3.67
N THR A 77 15.43 7.37 4.71
CA THR A 77 16.12 6.30 5.44
C THR A 77 15.37 4.98 5.27
N VAL A 78 16.08 3.91 4.87
CA VAL A 78 15.48 2.58 4.75
C VAL A 78 15.19 2.01 6.14
N ILE A 79 13.99 1.47 6.30
CA ILE A 79 13.53 0.81 7.52
C ILE A 79 13.76 -0.70 7.38
N ASP A 80 14.79 -1.21 8.08
CA ASP A 80 15.14 -2.65 8.06
C ASP A 80 14.36 -3.49 9.10
N LYS A 81 13.58 -2.83 9.96
CA LYS A 81 12.83 -3.52 11.02
C LYS A 81 11.48 -3.99 10.50
N PRO A 82 11.12 -5.27 10.70
CA PRO A 82 9.80 -5.77 10.33
C PRO A 82 8.70 -5.07 11.13
N ASP A 83 7.51 -5.01 10.52
CA ASP A 83 6.27 -4.46 11.09
C ASP A 83 6.35 -2.98 11.52
N VAL A 84 7.36 -2.24 11.04
CA VAL A 84 7.44 -0.78 11.19
C VAL A 84 6.82 -0.14 9.94
N GLU A 85 5.97 0.84 10.18
CA GLU A 85 5.31 1.60 9.11
C GLU A 85 6.26 2.60 8.47
N GLY A 86 6.16 2.74 7.15
CA GLY A 86 6.88 3.72 6.37
C GLY A 86 6.32 3.82 4.95
N GLU A 87 6.88 4.70 4.15
CA GLU A 87 6.47 4.88 2.76
C GLU A 87 7.06 3.76 1.90
N LEU A 88 6.24 3.18 1.02
CA LEU A 88 6.70 2.23 0.01
C LEU A 88 7.54 2.93 -1.04
N ALA A 89 8.77 2.49 -1.22
CA ALA A 89 9.68 3.02 -2.23
C ALA A 89 10.24 1.91 -3.12
N LEU A 90 10.43 2.23 -4.39
CA LEU A 90 10.97 1.33 -5.40
C LEU A 90 12.28 1.89 -5.94
N ARG A 91 13.29 1.02 -6.12
CA ARG A 91 14.50 1.41 -6.82
C ARG A 91 14.17 1.75 -8.27
N VAL A 92 14.62 2.90 -8.74
CA VAL A 92 14.39 3.36 -10.12
C VAL A 92 15.04 2.43 -11.14
N GLY A 93 14.47 2.39 -12.36
CA GLY A 93 15.06 1.67 -13.49
C GLY A 93 14.28 0.43 -13.94
N TRP A 94 13.10 0.14 -13.40
CA TRP A 94 12.23 -0.90 -13.95
C TRP A 94 11.67 -0.49 -15.32
N PRO A 95 11.42 -1.45 -16.25
CA PRO A 95 11.15 -1.14 -17.66
C PRO A 95 9.90 -0.29 -17.92
N SER A 96 8.86 -0.41 -17.07
CA SER A 96 7.58 0.30 -17.23
C SER A 96 7.47 1.59 -16.44
N MET A 97 8.57 2.07 -15.86
CA MET A 97 8.59 3.32 -15.07
C MET A 97 8.10 4.51 -15.90
N PHE A 98 7.23 5.34 -15.33
CA PHE A 98 6.75 6.55 -15.99
C PHE A 98 7.89 7.54 -16.30
N ARG A 99 7.64 8.44 -17.24
CA ARG A 99 8.61 9.46 -17.67
C ARG A 99 8.46 10.79 -16.93
N GLY A 100 7.35 10.96 -16.24
CA GLY A 100 6.97 12.16 -15.52
C GLY A 100 5.54 12.59 -15.84
N TYR A 101 5.07 13.60 -15.13
CA TYR A 101 3.77 14.22 -15.36
C TYR A 101 3.90 15.28 -16.45
N LEU A 102 3.00 15.25 -17.42
CA LEU A 102 3.01 16.19 -18.54
C LEU A 102 2.82 17.65 -18.05
N GLY A 103 3.81 18.50 -18.35
CA GLY A 103 3.76 19.91 -17.96
C GLY A 103 4.00 20.19 -16.47
N ASP A 104 4.33 19.18 -15.67
CA ASP A 104 4.58 19.33 -14.23
C ASP A 104 5.89 18.63 -13.80
N GLU A 105 6.99 19.27 -14.13
CA GLU A 105 8.32 18.75 -13.76
C GLU A 105 8.56 18.81 -12.24
N ALA A 106 7.98 19.76 -11.53
CA ALA A 106 8.16 19.88 -10.09
C ALA A 106 7.56 18.66 -9.37
N ARG A 107 6.33 18.31 -9.71
CA ARG A 107 5.67 17.11 -9.21
C ARG A 107 6.42 15.85 -9.63
N SER A 108 6.88 15.78 -10.87
CA SER A 108 7.65 14.64 -11.36
C SER A 108 8.92 14.42 -10.53
N ARG A 109 9.69 15.49 -10.26
CA ARG A 109 10.89 15.40 -9.41
C ARG A 109 10.59 15.05 -7.97
N ALA A 110 9.48 15.53 -7.41
CA ALA A 110 9.09 15.27 -6.03
C ALA A 110 8.80 13.79 -5.73
N CYS A 111 8.53 12.97 -6.76
CA CYS A 111 8.36 11.53 -6.59
C CYS A 111 9.67 10.77 -6.35
N PHE A 112 10.82 11.42 -6.52
CA PHE A 112 12.11 10.75 -6.45
C PHE A 112 13.01 11.35 -5.37
N THR A 113 13.72 10.50 -4.65
CA THR A 113 14.79 10.89 -3.72
C THR A 113 15.95 9.91 -3.91
N GLY A 114 17.06 10.43 -4.45
CA GLY A 114 18.21 9.57 -4.81
C GLY A 114 17.80 8.51 -5.85
N GLU A 115 18.03 7.24 -5.49
CA GLU A 115 17.68 6.09 -6.34
C GLU A 115 16.25 5.55 -6.10
N TRP A 116 15.45 6.21 -5.27
CA TRP A 116 14.14 5.74 -4.86
C TRP A 116 13.01 6.55 -5.50
N TYR A 117 12.09 5.85 -6.13
CA TYR A 117 10.75 6.35 -6.43
C TYR A 117 9.87 6.14 -5.19
N ARG A 118 9.28 7.20 -4.68
CA ARG A 118 8.38 7.19 -3.53
C ARG A 118 6.94 7.15 -3.98
N SER A 119 6.21 6.15 -3.52
CA SER A 119 4.84 5.88 -4.00
C SER A 119 3.78 6.77 -3.37
N GLY A 120 4.04 7.36 -2.21
CA GLY A 120 3.04 8.02 -1.38
C GLY A 120 2.11 7.04 -0.65
N ASP A 121 2.37 5.73 -0.74
CA ASP A 121 1.62 4.71 -0.01
C ASP A 121 2.38 4.30 1.24
N LEU A 122 1.70 4.32 2.40
CA LEU A 122 2.25 3.80 3.63
C LEU A 122 2.00 2.31 3.73
N VAL A 123 3.03 1.61 4.11
CA VAL A 123 3.03 0.15 4.22
C VAL A 123 3.83 -0.29 5.45
N ARG A 124 3.67 -1.51 5.85
CA ARG A 124 4.61 -2.24 6.68
C ARG A 124 5.03 -3.53 5.99
N GLN A 125 6.24 -3.98 6.25
CA GLN A 125 6.74 -5.25 5.76
C GLN A 125 6.94 -6.20 6.92
N ASP A 126 6.38 -7.41 6.85
CA ASP A 126 6.60 -8.41 7.88
C ASP A 126 7.96 -9.12 7.72
N ALA A 127 8.36 -9.89 8.73
CA ALA A 127 9.64 -10.61 8.76
C ALA A 127 9.81 -11.63 7.61
N GLU A 128 8.73 -12.01 6.94
CA GLU A 128 8.74 -12.91 5.78
C GLU A 128 8.75 -12.16 4.44
N GLY A 129 8.75 -10.82 4.46
CA GLY A 129 8.80 -9.96 3.28
C GLY A 129 7.44 -9.69 2.64
N TRP A 130 6.33 -9.96 3.32
CA TRP A 130 5.00 -9.59 2.87
C TRP A 130 4.74 -8.13 3.17
N LEU A 131 4.10 -7.44 2.23
CA LEU A 131 3.76 -6.03 2.33
C LEU A 131 2.27 -5.87 2.67
N TRP A 132 2.00 -4.98 3.60
CA TRP A 132 0.67 -4.67 4.11
C TRP A 132 0.41 -3.20 3.91
N PHE A 133 -0.68 -2.87 3.21
CA PHE A 133 -1.09 -1.49 3.01
C PHE A 133 -1.64 -0.90 4.31
N VAL A 134 -1.21 0.30 4.66
CA VAL A 134 -1.68 1.04 5.84
C VAL A 134 -2.57 2.20 5.42
N GLY A 135 -2.21 2.93 4.37
CA GLY A 135 -2.96 4.06 3.88
C GLY A 135 -2.13 4.91 2.90
N ARG A 136 -2.70 6.02 2.46
CA ARG A 136 -1.96 7.04 1.73
C ARG A 136 -1.22 7.94 2.71
N ALA A 137 -0.01 8.38 2.35
CA ALA A 137 0.76 9.32 3.18
C ALA A 137 0.08 10.69 3.32
N ASP A 138 -0.74 11.07 2.34
CA ASP A 138 -1.54 12.29 2.29
C ASP A 138 -2.92 12.16 2.98
N ASP A 139 -3.42 10.93 3.20
CA ASP A 139 -4.73 10.65 3.80
C ASP A 139 -4.66 10.15 5.26
N VAL A 140 -3.46 10.07 5.83
CA VAL A 140 -3.29 9.62 7.21
C VAL A 140 -3.87 10.64 8.19
N ILE A 141 -4.76 10.17 9.05
CA ILE A 141 -5.37 10.97 10.11
C ILE A 141 -4.39 11.10 11.29
N LYS A 142 -4.10 12.33 11.68
CA LYS A 142 -3.20 12.63 12.81
C LYS A 142 -4.01 12.94 14.07
N VAL A 143 -4.22 11.92 14.91
CA VAL A 143 -5.00 12.05 16.16
C VAL A 143 -4.07 12.05 17.36
N ALA A 144 -3.99 13.18 18.07
CA ALA A 144 -3.19 13.32 19.30
C ALA A 144 -1.75 12.80 19.17
N GLY A 145 -1.11 13.04 18.02
CA GLY A 145 0.25 12.59 17.73
C GLY A 145 0.39 11.17 17.17
N ASN A 146 -0.69 10.42 17.10
CA ASN A 146 -0.70 9.12 16.44
C ASN A 146 -1.11 9.27 14.97
N ARG A 147 -0.50 8.45 14.10
CA ARG A 147 -0.92 8.27 12.70
C ARG A 147 -1.88 7.10 12.63
N ILE A 148 -3.05 7.31 12.04
CA ILE A 148 -4.06 6.28 11.84
C ILE A 148 -4.33 6.18 10.35
N GLY A 149 -4.09 5.00 9.78
CA GLY A 149 -4.42 4.71 8.39
C GLY A 149 -5.94 4.57 8.22
N THR A 150 -6.51 5.27 7.25
CA THR A 150 -7.96 5.19 6.96
C THR A 150 -8.37 3.77 6.60
N ALA A 151 -7.57 3.09 5.78
CA ALA A 151 -7.84 1.72 5.32
C ALA A 151 -7.91 0.68 6.46
N GLU A 152 -7.13 0.86 7.52
CA GLU A 152 -7.17 -0.04 8.69
C GLU A 152 -8.51 0.09 9.43
N VAL A 153 -8.97 1.32 9.65
CA VAL A 153 -10.26 1.59 10.31
C VAL A 153 -11.42 1.11 9.44
N GLU A 154 -11.38 1.37 8.14
CA GLU A 154 -12.38 0.89 7.17
C GLU A 154 -12.47 -0.64 7.17
N SER A 155 -11.33 -1.33 7.13
CA SER A 155 -11.27 -2.79 7.21
C SER A 155 -11.84 -3.32 8.52
N ALA A 156 -11.56 -2.66 9.64
CA ALA A 156 -12.12 -3.05 10.93
C ALA A 156 -13.65 -2.86 10.96
N LEU A 157 -14.17 -1.80 10.37
CA LEU A 157 -15.62 -1.57 10.28
C LEU A 157 -16.31 -2.60 9.37
N VAL A 158 -15.76 -2.87 8.20
CA VAL A 158 -16.30 -3.83 7.23
C VAL A 158 -16.23 -5.28 7.73
N SER A 159 -15.37 -5.59 8.70
CA SER A 159 -15.37 -6.91 9.33
C SER A 159 -16.63 -7.24 10.12
N HIS A 160 -17.47 -6.23 10.44
CA HIS A 160 -18.74 -6.43 11.11
C HIS A 160 -19.83 -6.82 10.10
N GLU A 161 -20.60 -7.87 10.37
CA GLU A 161 -21.58 -8.46 9.44
C GLU A 161 -22.68 -7.50 8.95
N ALA A 162 -22.97 -6.45 9.70
CA ALA A 162 -23.98 -5.45 9.34
C ALA A 162 -23.39 -4.28 8.51
N VAL A 163 -22.09 -4.25 8.24
CA VAL A 163 -21.43 -3.18 7.50
C VAL A 163 -21.02 -3.69 6.12
N ALA A 164 -21.64 -3.15 5.09
CA ALA A 164 -21.35 -3.52 3.71
C ALA A 164 -20.15 -2.72 3.14
N GLU A 165 -20.03 -1.45 3.55
CA GLU A 165 -18.99 -0.52 3.08
C GLU A 165 -18.73 0.52 4.16
N ALA A 166 -17.51 1.00 4.25
CA ALA A 166 -17.11 2.07 5.17
C ALA A 166 -16.11 2.99 4.47
N ALA A 167 -16.18 4.29 4.78
CA ALA A 167 -15.20 5.27 4.40
C ALA A 167 -14.80 6.11 5.61
N VAL A 168 -13.51 6.36 5.78
CA VAL A 168 -12.95 7.10 6.91
C VAL A 168 -12.27 8.35 6.41
N ILE A 169 -12.64 9.50 6.98
CA ILE A 169 -12.05 10.79 6.66
C ILE A 169 -11.62 11.51 7.94
N GLY A 170 -10.46 12.16 7.89
CA GLY A 170 -10.01 13.05 8.97
C GLY A 170 -10.88 14.31 9.03
N LYS A 171 -11.27 14.71 10.26
CA LYS A 171 -11.95 15.98 10.50
C LYS A 171 -11.11 16.82 11.47
N PRO A 172 -10.88 18.12 11.16
CA PRO A 172 -10.13 18.99 12.06
C PRO A 172 -10.73 19.01 13.47
N HIS A 173 -9.90 18.77 14.49
CA HIS A 173 -10.32 18.77 15.90
C HIS A 173 -9.46 19.71 16.73
N ARG A 174 -10.09 20.49 17.60
CA ARG A 174 -9.48 21.62 18.34
C ARG A 174 -8.29 21.25 19.23
N THR A 175 -8.22 20.02 19.71
CA THR A 175 -7.21 19.55 20.66
C THR A 175 -6.44 18.30 20.19
N ALA A 176 -6.98 17.56 19.27
CA ALA A 176 -6.39 16.31 18.78
C ALA A 176 -5.70 16.44 17.40
N GLY A 177 -5.78 17.62 16.77
CA GLY A 177 -5.35 17.83 15.39
C GLY A 177 -6.46 17.42 14.41
N GLU A 178 -6.71 16.13 14.30
CA GLU A 178 -7.83 15.53 13.55
C GLU A 178 -8.58 14.53 14.44
N ALA A 179 -9.78 14.15 14.04
CA ALA A 179 -10.61 13.14 14.69
C ALA A 179 -11.50 12.43 13.65
#